data_0625e7b68c15880ea7c851fb98e5e0cf
#
_entry.id   0625e7b68c15880ea7c851fb98e5e0cf
#
_cell.length_a   1.000
_cell.length_b   1.000
_cell.length_c   1.000
_cell.angle_alpha   90.00
_cell.angle_beta   90.00
_cell.angle_gamma   90.00
#
_symmetry.space_group_name_H-M   'P 1'
#
loop_
_entity.id
_entity.type
_entity.pdbx_description
1 polymer ?
#
loop_
_entity_poly.entity_id
_entity_poly.type
_entity_poly.pdbx_seq_one_letter_code
_entity_poly.pdbx_strand_id
1 'polypeptide(L)'
;ANLNDGMDGMCAGNSAIIGVALIVLAYISGNVVFSDYFDVMYIPGSEELVVFMASFVGALIGFLWWNGFPAQVFMGDTGSLTIGGIIGVCAVIIHKELLLPILCGIFLMESVSVIVQTQVYKFAKKKGMHLRVWKRTPLHDHYRTSMDQVLRNDPACKVLFQGKGPLQHESKIVLRFCIVTLILAALAILTLKIR
;
A
#
# COMPACT_ATOMS: atom_id res chain seq x y z
N ALA A 1 -2.38 2.77 -5.04
CA ALA A 1 -2.93 3.49 -3.87
C ALA A 1 -4.46 3.34 -3.79
N ASN A 2 -5.22 3.58 -4.87
CA ASN A 2 -6.69 3.55 -4.84
C ASN A 2 -7.28 2.23 -4.27
N LEU A 3 -6.80 1.06 -4.70
CA LEU A 3 -7.26 -0.22 -4.15
C LEU A 3 -6.94 -0.41 -2.65
N ASN A 4 -6.07 0.43 -2.09
CA ASN A 4 -5.73 0.44 -0.68
C ASN A 4 -6.60 1.44 0.13
N ASP A 5 -7.47 2.20 -0.51
CA ASP A 5 -8.38 3.17 0.11
C ASP A 5 -9.75 2.53 0.45
N GLY A 6 -9.71 1.34 1.02
CA GLY A 6 -10.91 0.58 1.37
C GLY A 6 -11.25 0.56 2.86
N MET A 7 -10.41 1.15 3.71
CA MET A 7 -10.59 1.26 5.16
C MET A 7 -10.09 2.61 5.67
N ASP A 8 -10.71 3.08 6.75
CA ASP A 8 -10.42 4.35 7.42
C ASP A 8 -8.93 4.44 7.79
N GLY A 9 -8.24 5.48 7.29
CA GLY A 9 -6.84 5.74 7.57
C GLY A 9 -5.81 4.85 6.86
N MET A 10 -6.22 3.81 6.14
CA MET A 10 -5.31 2.83 5.57
C MET A 10 -4.46 3.41 4.43
N CYS A 11 -5.07 4.08 3.47
CA CYS A 11 -4.37 4.70 2.35
C CYS A 11 -3.45 5.82 2.83
N ALA A 12 -3.96 6.74 3.64
CA ALA A 12 -3.19 7.87 4.17
C ALA A 12 -2.03 7.41 5.06
N GLY A 13 -2.25 6.44 5.95
CA GLY A 13 -1.23 5.91 6.85
C GLY A 13 -0.09 5.21 6.11
N ASN A 14 -0.41 4.29 5.21
CA ASN A 14 0.59 3.61 4.40
C ASN A 14 1.37 4.59 3.51
N SER A 15 0.68 5.56 2.89
CA SER A 15 1.30 6.57 2.03
C SER A 15 2.21 7.52 2.80
N ALA A 16 1.87 7.87 4.03
CA ALA A 16 2.74 8.69 4.89
C ALA A 16 4.06 7.95 5.19
N ILE A 17 4.01 6.66 5.54
CA ILE A 17 5.20 5.83 5.78
C ILE A 17 6.06 5.74 4.51
N ILE A 18 5.46 5.48 3.35
CA ILE A 18 6.15 5.45 2.05
C ILE A 18 6.78 6.81 1.75
N GLY A 19 6.05 7.90 2.01
CA GLY A 19 6.53 9.26 1.83
C GLY A 19 7.78 9.57 2.67
N VAL A 20 7.80 9.16 3.95
CA VAL A 20 8.97 9.29 4.82
C VAL A 20 10.18 8.53 4.24
N ALA A 21 9.98 7.31 3.75
CA ALA A 21 11.05 6.55 3.12
C ALA A 21 11.59 7.25 1.85
N LEU A 22 10.70 7.83 1.02
CA LEU A 22 11.11 8.61 -0.14
C LEU A 22 11.87 9.89 0.22
N ILE A 23 11.53 10.55 1.35
CA ILE A 23 12.30 11.68 1.89
C ILE A 23 13.74 11.24 2.18
N VAL A 24 13.91 10.13 2.89
CA VAL A 24 15.23 9.59 3.22
C VAL A 24 16.02 9.26 1.95
N LEU A 25 15.38 8.60 0.96
CA LEU A 25 16.01 8.25 -0.31
C LEU A 25 16.40 9.48 -1.13
N ALA A 26 15.54 10.51 -1.19
CA ALA A 26 15.82 11.77 -1.87
C ALA A 26 16.98 12.52 -1.21
N TYR A 27 17.01 12.57 0.12
CA TYR A 27 18.09 13.20 0.88
C TYR A 27 19.44 12.50 0.65
N ILE A 28 19.47 11.16 0.68
CA ILE A 28 20.67 10.37 0.37
C ILE A 28 21.18 10.67 -1.05
N SER A 29 20.28 10.70 -2.04
CA SER A 29 20.65 10.95 -3.43
C SER A 29 21.05 12.41 -3.70
N GLY A 30 20.59 13.38 -2.92
CA GLY A 30 20.94 14.80 -3.03
C GLY A 30 22.23 15.21 -2.33
N ASN A 31 22.75 14.37 -1.43
CA ASN A 31 23.94 14.69 -0.65
C ASN A 31 25.14 13.89 -1.17
N VAL A 32 26.22 14.59 -1.56
CA VAL A 32 27.44 13.96 -2.11
C VAL A 32 28.06 12.94 -1.14
N VAL A 33 28.12 13.26 0.15
CA VAL A 33 28.73 12.38 1.15
C VAL A 33 27.91 11.10 1.35
N PHE A 34 26.60 11.24 1.43
CA PHE A 34 25.73 10.08 1.63
C PHE A 34 25.58 9.26 0.34
N SER A 35 25.54 9.88 -0.83
CA SER A 35 25.47 9.15 -2.10
C SER A 35 26.73 8.31 -2.31
N ASP A 36 27.91 8.82 -1.97
CA ASP A 36 29.16 8.07 -2.02
C ASP A 36 29.19 6.93 -0.97
N TYR A 37 28.77 7.20 0.26
CA TYR A 37 28.72 6.18 1.32
C TYR A 37 27.79 5.01 1.02
N PHE A 38 26.63 5.26 0.35
CA PHE A 38 25.66 4.25 -0.02
C PHE A 38 25.85 3.70 -1.43
N ASP A 39 26.88 4.17 -2.16
CA ASP A 39 27.14 3.80 -3.56
C ASP A 39 25.90 3.97 -4.47
N VAL A 40 25.22 5.10 -4.29
CA VAL A 40 24.05 5.47 -5.08
C VAL A 40 24.36 6.68 -5.94
N MET A 41 23.65 6.78 -7.07
CA MET A 41 23.79 7.91 -7.99
C MET A 41 23.48 9.23 -7.28
N TYR A 42 24.44 10.18 -7.32
CA TYR A 42 24.21 11.55 -6.89
C TYR A 42 23.33 12.29 -7.90
N ILE A 43 22.28 12.92 -7.41
CA ILE A 43 21.31 13.67 -8.23
C ILE A 43 21.23 15.09 -7.67
N PRO A 44 21.91 16.06 -8.34
CA PRO A 44 21.86 17.47 -7.92
C PRO A 44 20.42 17.98 -7.88
N GLY A 45 20.04 18.71 -6.85
CA GLY A 45 18.71 19.28 -6.69
C GLY A 45 17.65 18.32 -6.11
N SER A 46 17.97 17.05 -5.86
CA SER A 46 16.99 16.14 -5.25
C SER A 46 16.71 16.47 -3.77
N GLU A 47 17.53 17.30 -3.14
CA GLU A 47 17.26 17.87 -1.81
C GLU A 47 16.01 18.76 -1.79
N GLU A 48 15.67 19.43 -2.88
CA GLU A 48 14.44 20.23 -3.02
C GLU A 48 13.20 19.34 -2.97
N LEU A 49 13.32 18.11 -3.47
CA LEU A 49 12.25 17.12 -3.40
C LEU A 49 11.95 16.72 -1.94
N VAL A 50 12.94 16.80 -1.04
CA VAL A 50 12.76 16.54 0.39
C VAL A 50 11.73 17.52 0.99
N VAL A 51 11.81 18.81 0.63
CA VAL A 51 10.89 19.84 1.11
C VAL A 51 9.46 19.56 0.60
N PHE A 52 9.33 19.25 -0.68
CA PHE A 52 8.04 18.88 -1.28
C PHE A 52 7.43 17.64 -0.59
N MET A 53 8.22 16.57 -0.44
CA MET A 53 7.75 15.34 0.18
C MET A 53 7.47 15.50 1.68
N ALA A 54 8.20 16.34 2.39
CA ALA A 54 7.91 16.66 3.80
C ALA A 54 6.54 17.36 3.92
N SER A 55 6.25 18.30 3.03
CA SER A 55 4.93 18.96 2.97
C SER A 55 3.81 17.97 2.65
N PHE A 56 4.04 17.06 1.70
CA PHE A 56 3.12 15.99 1.36
C PHE A 56 2.83 15.05 2.54
N VAL A 57 3.87 14.60 3.24
CA VAL A 57 3.74 13.74 4.44
C VAL A 57 3.01 14.49 5.55
N GLY A 58 3.34 15.78 5.77
CA GLY A 58 2.65 16.62 6.74
C GLY A 58 1.16 16.74 6.45
N ALA A 59 0.79 16.94 5.19
CA ALA A 59 -0.61 16.97 4.75
C ALA A 59 -1.32 15.62 4.98
N LEU A 60 -0.66 14.49 4.72
CA LEU A 60 -1.21 13.16 4.98
C LEU A 60 -1.43 12.90 6.48
N ILE A 61 -0.50 13.33 7.34
CA ILE A 61 -0.64 13.21 8.80
C ILE A 61 -1.80 14.07 9.29
N GLY A 62 -1.92 15.32 8.79
CA GLY A 62 -3.04 16.19 9.11
C GLY A 62 -4.39 15.62 8.65
N PHE A 63 -4.42 15.04 7.44
CA PHE A 63 -5.61 14.36 6.94
C PHE A 63 -5.94 13.11 7.78
N LEU A 64 -4.95 12.32 8.18
CA LEU A 64 -5.11 11.11 8.97
C LEU A 64 -5.75 11.36 10.33
N TRP A 65 -5.58 12.57 10.89
CA TRP A 65 -6.25 12.97 12.13
C TRP A 65 -7.78 12.88 12.04
N TRP A 66 -8.35 13.20 10.88
CA TRP A 66 -9.78 13.16 10.63
C TRP A 66 -10.24 11.89 9.91
N ASN A 67 -9.34 11.23 9.19
CA ASN A 67 -9.61 10.01 8.43
C ASN A 67 -9.30 8.73 9.23
N GLY A 68 -8.70 8.82 10.44
CA GLY A 68 -8.53 7.68 11.34
C GLY A 68 -9.87 7.11 11.81
N PHE A 69 -9.92 5.80 12.08
CA PHE A 69 -11.17 5.14 12.47
C PHE A 69 -11.71 5.69 13.83
N PRO A 70 -13.01 6.05 13.94
CA PRO A 70 -13.99 6.17 12.85
C PRO A 70 -13.79 7.44 12.01
N ALA A 71 -13.69 7.28 10.68
CA ALA A 71 -13.39 8.40 9.80
C ALA A 71 -14.51 9.43 9.76
N GLN A 72 -14.14 10.71 9.85
CA GLN A 72 -15.03 11.85 9.70
C GLN A 72 -14.97 12.45 8.30
N VAL A 73 -13.84 12.22 7.59
CA VAL A 73 -13.58 12.68 6.22
C VAL A 73 -13.01 11.53 5.41
N PHE A 74 -13.49 11.38 4.18
CA PHE A 74 -13.04 10.34 3.25
C PHE A 74 -12.20 10.94 2.13
N MET A 75 -11.17 10.21 1.68
CA MET A 75 -10.24 10.67 0.65
C MET A 75 -10.84 10.64 -0.76
N GLY A 76 -11.55 9.58 -1.08
CA GLY A 76 -12.11 9.30 -2.41
C GLY A 76 -11.05 8.99 -3.47
N ASP A 77 -11.51 8.64 -4.67
CA ASP A 77 -10.65 8.21 -5.77
C ASP A 77 -9.67 9.30 -6.23
N THR A 78 -10.10 10.55 -6.23
CA THR A 78 -9.25 11.68 -6.63
C THR A 78 -8.01 11.79 -5.72
N GLY A 79 -8.21 11.71 -4.41
CA GLY A 79 -7.11 11.79 -3.45
C GLY A 79 -6.17 10.59 -3.53
N SER A 80 -6.72 9.39 -3.54
CA SER A 80 -5.91 8.15 -3.55
C SER A 80 -5.13 7.94 -4.86
N LEU A 81 -5.69 8.35 -6.02
CA LEU A 81 -4.97 8.34 -7.29
C LEU A 81 -3.85 9.40 -7.32
N THR A 82 -4.14 10.60 -6.81
CA THR A 82 -3.12 11.67 -6.72
C THR A 82 -1.95 11.24 -5.84
N ILE A 83 -2.20 10.63 -4.68
CA ILE A 83 -1.16 10.09 -3.80
C ILE A 83 -0.29 9.07 -4.55
N GLY A 84 -0.91 8.14 -5.26
CA GLY A 84 -0.19 7.15 -6.06
C GLY A 84 0.68 7.78 -7.14
N GLY A 85 0.17 8.83 -7.81
CA GLY A 85 0.90 9.61 -8.80
C GLY A 85 2.12 10.32 -8.21
N ILE A 86 1.96 11.01 -7.08
CA ILE A 86 3.05 11.71 -6.38
C ILE A 86 4.16 10.73 -6.00
N ILE A 87 3.82 9.60 -5.35
CA ILE A 87 4.79 8.57 -4.97
C ILE A 87 5.55 8.04 -6.18
N GLY A 88 4.83 7.73 -7.29
CA GLY A 88 5.44 7.22 -8.50
C GLY A 88 6.39 8.22 -9.16
N VAL A 89 5.95 9.46 -9.33
CA VAL A 89 6.77 10.54 -9.94
C VAL A 89 8.01 10.82 -9.10
N CYS A 90 7.87 10.93 -7.77
CA CYS A 90 9.00 11.17 -6.87
C CYS A 90 10.04 10.04 -6.96
N ALA A 91 9.61 8.78 -7.01
CA ALA A 91 10.52 7.64 -7.14
C ALA A 91 11.28 7.64 -8.48
N VAL A 92 10.63 8.06 -9.57
CA VAL A 92 11.27 8.21 -10.89
C VAL A 92 12.28 9.35 -10.88
N ILE A 93 11.95 10.51 -10.29
CA ILE A 93 12.86 11.66 -10.21
C ILE A 93 14.17 11.30 -9.50
N ILE A 94 14.09 10.50 -8.42
CA ILE A 94 15.28 10.06 -7.67
C ILE A 94 15.93 8.78 -8.25
N HIS A 95 15.47 8.30 -9.41
CA HIS A 95 15.92 7.05 -10.05
C HIS A 95 15.89 5.84 -9.09
N LYS A 96 14.81 5.71 -8.29
CA LYS A 96 14.58 4.60 -7.35
C LYS A 96 13.31 3.81 -7.69
N GLU A 97 12.90 3.82 -8.94
CA GLU A 97 11.71 3.11 -9.42
C GLU A 97 11.76 1.60 -9.15
N LEU A 98 12.96 1.00 -9.16
CA LEU A 98 13.15 -0.43 -8.85
C LEU A 98 12.88 -0.78 -7.37
N LEU A 99 12.90 0.21 -6.47
CA LEU A 99 12.54 0.03 -5.07
C LEU A 99 11.02 0.13 -4.83
N LEU A 100 10.26 0.71 -5.78
CA LEU A 100 8.80 0.86 -5.64
C LEU A 100 8.07 -0.47 -5.35
N PRO A 101 8.39 -1.59 -6.00
CA PRO A 101 7.73 -2.87 -5.69
C PRO A 101 7.90 -3.30 -4.23
N ILE A 102 9.02 -2.99 -3.61
CA ILE A 102 9.28 -3.30 -2.19
C ILE A 102 8.57 -2.25 -1.33
N LEU A 103 8.82 -0.97 -1.59
CA LEU A 103 8.30 0.15 -0.82
C LEU A 103 6.76 0.20 -0.83
N CYS A 104 6.16 -0.01 -2.00
CA CYS A 104 4.71 -0.07 -2.20
C CYS A 104 4.17 -1.52 -2.17
N GLY A 105 4.86 -2.46 -1.51
CA GLY A 105 4.51 -3.88 -1.52
C GLY A 105 3.07 -4.16 -1.05
N ILE A 106 2.55 -3.39 -0.09
CA ILE A 106 1.14 -3.47 0.33
C ILE A 106 0.20 -3.09 -0.82
N PHE A 107 0.47 -1.99 -1.55
CA PHE A 107 -0.35 -1.58 -2.70
C PHE A 107 -0.32 -2.62 -3.82
N LEU A 108 0.84 -3.22 -4.05
CA LEU A 108 0.99 -4.33 -5.00
C LEU A 108 0.19 -5.56 -4.55
N MET A 109 0.30 -5.96 -3.30
CA MET A 109 -0.39 -7.13 -2.75
C MET A 109 -1.91 -6.98 -2.86
N GLU A 110 -2.45 -5.80 -2.56
CA GLU A 110 -3.87 -5.49 -2.74
C GLU A 110 -4.29 -5.61 -4.21
N SER A 111 -3.51 -5.02 -5.12
CA SER A 111 -3.80 -5.06 -6.56
C SER A 111 -3.72 -6.47 -7.12
N VAL A 112 -2.69 -7.23 -6.78
CA VAL A 112 -2.52 -8.63 -7.19
C VAL A 112 -3.65 -9.50 -6.67
N SER A 113 -4.11 -9.27 -5.43
CA SER A 113 -5.23 -10.02 -4.86
C SER A 113 -6.51 -9.89 -5.70
N VAL A 114 -6.80 -8.68 -6.18
CA VAL A 114 -7.96 -8.41 -7.05
C VAL A 114 -7.80 -9.08 -8.42
N ILE A 115 -6.61 -8.98 -9.02
CA ILE A 115 -6.33 -9.59 -10.34
C ILE A 115 -6.50 -11.11 -10.25
N VAL A 116 -5.84 -11.75 -9.29
CA VAL A 116 -5.88 -13.20 -9.09
C VAL A 116 -7.32 -13.66 -8.83
N GLN A 117 -8.05 -13.01 -7.93
CA GLN A 117 -9.44 -13.33 -7.64
C GLN A 117 -10.32 -13.26 -8.90
N THR A 118 -10.18 -12.17 -9.66
CA THR A 118 -10.99 -11.93 -10.85
C THR A 118 -10.72 -12.97 -11.94
N GLN A 119 -9.44 -13.32 -12.15
CA GLN A 119 -9.05 -14.33 -13.14
C GLN A 119 -9.56 -15.72 -12.74
N VAL A 120 -9.29 -16.14 -11.50
CA VAL A 120 -9.74 -17.44 -10.99
C VAL A 120 -11.26 -17.56 -11.05
N TYR A 121 -11.98 -16.52 -10.62
CA TYR A 121 -13.44 -16.52 -10.68
C TYR A 121 -13.98 -16.63 -12.12
N LYS A 122 -13.39 -15.89 -13.07
CA LYS A 122 -13.77 -15.98 -14.50
C LYS A 122 -13.52 -17.37 -15.07
N PHE A 123 -12.36 -17.98 -14.78
CA PHE A 123 -12.04 -19.35 -15.23
C PHE A 123 -12.96 -20.39 -14.61
N ALA A 124 -13.20 -20.31 -13.31
CA ALA A 124 -14.08 -21.22 -12.60
C ALA A 124 -15.53 -21.15 -13.14
N LYS A 125 -16.03 -19.92 -13.34
CA LYS A 125 -17.38 -19.69 -13.89
C LYS A 125 -17.55 -20.30 -15.28
N LYS A 126 -16.54 -20.25 -16.15
CA LYS A 126 -16.56 -20.92 -17.47
C LYS A 126 -16.69 -22.45 -17.36
N LYS A 127 -16.27 -23.04 -16.23
CA LYS A 127 -16.39 -24.48 -15.93
C LYS A 127 -17.64 -24.81 -15.09
N GLY A 128 -18.56 -23.87 -14.91
CA GLY A 128 -19.76 -24.07 -14.09
C GLY A 128 -19.51 -24.14 -12.58
N MET A 129 -18.32 -23.72 -12.11
CA MET A 129 -17.96 -23.74 -10.71
C MET A 129 -17.91 -22.31 -10.13
N HIS A 130 -18.42 -22.13 -8.92
CA HIS A 130 -18.34 -20.88 -8.17
C HIS A 130 -17.15 -20.97 -7.20
N LEU A 131 -15.96 -20.64 -7.70
CA LEU A 131 -14.70 -20.71 -6.94
C LEU A 131 -14.13 -19.32 -6.70
N ARG A 132 -13.78 -19.02 -5.45
CA ARG A 132 -13.05 -17.82 -5.04
C ARG A 132 -11.76 -18.20 -4.33
N VAL A 133 -10.71 -17.39 -4.48
CA VAL A 133 -9.45 -17.57 -3.77
C VAL A 133 -9.60 -17.07 -2.34
N TRP A 134 -10.05 -15.83 -2.17
CA TRP A 134 -10.33 -15.19 -0.88
C TRP A 134 -11.82 -14.96 -0.67
N LYS A 135 -12.24 -14.75 0.57
CA LYS A 135 -13.65 -14.46 0.93
C LYS A 135 -14.16 -13.21 0.19
N ARG A 136 -13.33 -12.16 0.16
CA ARG A 136 -13.56 -10.90 -0.54
C ARG A 136 -12.21 -10.30 -0.95
N THR A 137 -12.17 -9.47 -1.96
CA THR A 137 -11.01 -8.69 -2.41
C THR A 137 -11.39 -7.21 -2.50
N PRO A 138 -10.45 -6.31 -2.26
CA PRO A 138 -9.02 -6.50 -1.98
C PRO A 138 -8.71 -7.28 -0.68
N LEU A 139 -7.43 -7.57 -0.40
CA LEU A 139 -7.02 -8.48 0.67
C LEU A 139 -7.45 -8.02 2.08
N HIS A 140 -7.47 -6.71 2.33
CA HIS A 140 -7.96 -6.17 3.61
C HIS A 140 -9.41 -6.59 3.90
N ASP A 141 -10.27 -6.66 2.88
CA ASP A 141 -11.65 -7.11 2.99
C ASP A 141 -11.78 -8.59 3.36
N HIS A 142 -10.78 -9.41 3.03
CA HIS A 142 -10.75 -10.81 3.42
C HIS A 142 -10.76 -10.99 4.95
N TYR A 143 -10.09 -10.11 5.69
CA TYR A 143 -9.96 -10.19 7.14
C TYR A 143 -11.21 -9.70 7.89
N ARG A 144 -12.01 -8.81 7.29
CA ARG A 144 -13.25 -8.30 7.90
C ARG A 144 -14.52 -9.04 7.46
N THR A 145 -14.44 -9.87 6.40
CA THR A 145 -15.61 -10.57 5.84
C THR A 145 -15.78 -11.95 6.46
N SER A 146 -16.99 -12.26 6.97
CA SER A 146 -17.34 -13.60 7.45
C SER A 146 -17.66 -14.54 6.29
N MET A 147 -17.50 -15.84 6.53
CA MET A 147 -17.88 -16.85 5.55
C MET A 147 -19.39 -16.87 5.30
N ASP A 148 -20.20 -16.60 6.33
CA ASP A 148 -21.65 -16.52 6.23
C ASP A 148 -22.10 -15.40 5.29
N GLN A 149 -21.40 -14.26 5.28
CA GLN A 149 -21.68 -13.17 4.34
C GLN A 149 -21.39 -13.57 2.89
N VAL A 150 -20.33 -14.35 2.66
CA VAL A 150 -20.00 -14.87 1.32
C VAL A 150 -21.07 -15.84 0.86
N LEU A 151 -21.50 -16.77 1.71
CA LEU A 151 -22.51 -17.79 1.38
C LEU A 151 -23.92 -17.21 1.21
N ARG A 152 -24.25 -16.11 1.90
CA ARG A 152 -25.51 -15.39 1.67
C ARG A 152 -25.60 -14.82 0.25
N ASN A 153 -24.47 -14.32 -0.27
CA ASN A 153 -24.42 -13.73 -1.61
C ASN A 153 -24.30 -14.80 -2.72
N ASP A 154 -23.64 -15.91 -2.44
CA ASP A 154 -23.42 -17.01 -3.37
C ASP A 154 -23.33 -18.34 -2.61
N PRO A 155 -24.49 -19.05 -2.40
CA PRO A 155 -24.53 -20.28 -1.63
C PRO A 155 -23.67 -21.43 -2.19
N ALA A 156 -23.41 -21.43 -3.51
CA ALA A 156 -22.59 -22.44 -4.18
C ALA A 156 -21.10 -22.13 -4.17
N CYS A 157 -20.70 -21.00 -3.59
CA CYS A 157 -19.33 -20.52 -3.63
C CYS A 157 -18.39 -21.35 -2.74
N LYS A 158 -17.31 -21.85 -3.34
CA LYS A 158 -16.17 -22.46 -2.63
C LYS A 158 -15.05 -21.44 -2.52
N VAL A 159 -14.53 -21.23 -1.30
CA VAL A 159 -13.41 -20.33 -1.02
C VAL A 159 -12.19 -21.16 -0.67
N LEU A 160 -11.05 -20.92 -1.36
CA LEU A 160 -9.81 -21.66 -1.14
C LEU A 160 -9.16 -21.29 0.20
N PHE A 161 -8.99 -20.00 0.46
CA PHE A 161 -8.42 -19.48 1.71
C PHE A 161 -9.54 -18.97 2.62
N GLN A 162 -10.01 -19.82 3.52
CA GLN A 162 -11.13 -19.45 4.42
C GLN A 162 -10.67 -18.65 5.64
N GLY A 163 -9.41 -18.85 6.10
CA GLY A 163 -8.89 -18.26 7.33
C GLY A 163 -9.68 -18.71 8.57
N LYS A 164 -9.01 -19.33 9.52
CA LYS A 164 -9.65 -19.90 10.75
C LYS A 164 -9.78 -18.89 11.90
N GLY A 165 -9.40 -17.63 11.70
CA GLY A 165 -9.41 -16.63 12.77
C GLY A 165 -10.73 -15.89 12.94
N PRO A 166 -10.97 -15.26 14.11
CA PRO A 166 -12.11 -14.39 14.32
C PRO A 166 -12.04 -13.18 13.38
N LEU A 167 -13.20 -12.59 13.10
CA LEU A 167 -13.28 -11.33 12.34
C LEU A 167 -12.46 -10.25 13.05
N GLN A 168 -11.67 -9.53 12.26
CA GLN A 168 -10.81 -8.49 12.81
C GLN A 168 -11.48 -7.13 12.65
N HIS A 169 -11.33 -6.31 13.70
CA HIS A 169 -11.77 -4.92 13.66
C HIS A 169 -10.92 -4.11 12.65
N GLU A 170 -11.52 -3.15 11.98
CA GLU A 170 -10.87 -2.36 10.90
C GLU A 170 -9.57 -1.71 11.37
N SER A 171 -9.58 -1.02 12.51
CA SER A 171 -8.38 -0.36 13.06
C SER A 171 -7.22 -1.33 13.31
N LYS A 172 -7.51 -2.60 13.68
CA LYS A 172 -6.48 -3.63 13.86
C LYS A 172 -5.88 -4.07 12.52
N ILE A 173 -6.68 -4.15 11.47
CA ILE A 173 -6.21 -4.48 10.12
C ILE A 173 -5.32 -3.35 9.62
N VAL A 174 -5.78 -2.10 9.71
CA VAL A 174 -5.04 -0.91 9.29
C VAL A 174 -3.68 -0.83 9.99
N LEU A 175 -3.65 -1.00 11.32
CA LEU A 175 -2.40 -0.99 12.09
C LEU A 175 -1.41 -2.07 11.60
N ARG A 176 -1.88 -3.28 11.31
CA ARG A 176 -1.03 -4.36 10.79
C ARG A 176 -0.48 -4.04 9.42
N PHE A 177 -1.28 -3.46 8.53
CA PHE A 177 -0.83 -3.04 7.21
C PHE A 177 0.21 -1.92 7.31
N CYS A 178 0.02 -0.94 8.21
CA CYS A 178 1.02 0.10 8.50
C CYS A 178 2.33 -0.50 9.04
N ILE A 179 2.27 -1.49 9.94
CA ILE A 179 3.47 -2.17 10.45
C ILE A 179 4.22 -2.89 9.31
N VAL A 180 3.50 -3.61 8.43
CA VAL A 180 4.11 -4.28 7.28
C VAL A 180 4.73 -3.26 6.32
N THR A 181 4.04 -2.14 6.04
CA THR A 181 4.58 -1.05 5.21
C THR A 181 5.86 -0.46 5.83
N LEU A 182 5.90 -0.28 7.16
CA LEU A 182 7.09 0.20 7.85
C LEU A 182 8.27 -0.77 7.72
N ILE A 183 8.02 -2.08 7.85
CA ILE A 183 9.04 -3.11 7.65
C ILE A 183 9.55 -3.09 6.20
N LEU A 184 8.66 -3.00 5.21
CA LEU A 184 9.03 -2.91 3.81
C LEU A 184 9.82 -1.64 3.49
N ALA A 185 9.44 -0.51 4.08
CA ALA A 185 10.18 0.76 3.96
C ALA A 185 11.60 0.64 4.54
N ALA A 186 11.74 0.04 5.72
CA ALA A 186 13.04 -0.22 6.32
C ALA A 186 13.89 -1.16 5.45
N LEU A 187 13.30 -2.24 4.92
CA LEU A 187 13.97 -3.14 3.99
C LEU A 187 14.43 -2.43 2.72
N ALA A 188 13.58 -1.57 2.13
CA ALA A 188 13.93 -0.80 0.93
C ALA A 188 15.15 0.11 1.17
N ILE A 189 15.25 0.74 2.33
CA ILE A 189 16.41 1.57 2.70
C ILE A 189 17.65 0.69 2.95
N LEU A 190 17.49 -0.46 3.62
CA LEU A 190 18.59 -1.39 3.88
C LEU A 190 19.18 -1.99 2.60
N THR A 191 18.36 -2.23 1.57
CA THR A 191 18.83 -2.76 0.27
C THR A 191 19.79 -1.82 -0.45
N LEU A 192 19.83 -0.52 -0.11
CA LEU A 192 20.82 0.41 -0.66
C LEU A 192 22.25 0.03 -0.28
N LYS A 193 22.45 -0.60 0.87
CA LYS A 193 23.80 -0.91 1.42
C LYS A 193 24.27 -2.34 1.15
N ILE A 194 23.41 -3.21 0.61
CA ILE A 194 23.73 -4.64 0.38
C ILE A 194 24.47 -4.87 -0.96
N ARG A 195 24.80 -3.79 -1.66
CA ARG A 195 25.44 -3.85 -2.98
C ARG A 195 26.96 -3.77 -2.88
#